data_b9c3d6a15843c352dd4969a0fe9e268b
#
_entry.id   b9c3d6a15843c352dd4969a0fe9e268b
#
_cell.length_a   1.000
_cell.length_b   1.000
_cell.length_c   1.000
_cell.angle_alpha   90.00
_cell.angle_beta   90.00
_cell.angle_gamma   90.00
#
_symmetry.space_group_name_H-M   'P 1'
#
loop_
_entity.id
_entity.type
_entity.pdbx_description
1 polymer ?
#
loop_
_entity_poly.entity_id
_entity_poly.type
_entity_poly.pdbx_seq_one_letter_code
_entity_poly.pdbx_strand_id
1 'polypeptide(L)'
;MAAPVPSPSTPAHPPAVSARPLPINKPAAAADPISLVNMSARQRMLSQRMLLQTLLAARGDPTQLQAALVSLQLFCESQACLVATADALDEASAQHIRATYSGIAGVGPRIEEFMRCMHSVLRVIGEGDLYPRELDALVADNDTVLAALNTATTSFDTISKGKAVQLMKELTAIVSDIQIVAREAKIVSFNAQVIAARAGQHGREFAVVASVLSGISTEVDGLARNAIDLAARTTQSA
;
A
#
# COMPACT_ATOMS: atom_id res chain seq x y z
N MET A 1 11.19 -74.67 29.43
CA MET A 1 11.37 -73.22 29.76
C MET A 1 11.50 -72.47 28.43
N ALA A 2 10.45 -71.88 27.98
CA ALA A 2 10.44 -71.10 26.75
C ALA A 2 10.36 -69.59 27.15
N ALA A 3 11.29 -68.80 26.62
CA ALA A 3 11.35 -67.31 26.86
C ALA A 3 10.25 -66.59 26.09
N PRO A 4 9.70 -65.47 26.62
CA PRO A 4 8.66 -64.73 25.94
C PRO A 4 9.24 -63.84 24.83
N VAL A 5 8.51 -63.81 23.71
CA VAL A 5 8.76 -62.94 22.54
C VAL A 5 8.35 -61.51 22.85
N PRO A 6 9.14 -60.48 22.54
CA PRO A 6 8.76 -59.07 22.75
C PRO A 6 7.76 -58.62 21.69
N SER A 7 6.73 -57.91 22.13
CA SER A 7 5.68 -57.27 21.32
C SER A 7 6.22 -56.12 20.48
N PRO A 8 5.70 -55.86 19.26
CA PRO A 8 6.14 -54.76 18.42
C PRO A 8 5.63 -53.41 18.97
N SER A 9 6.54 -52.47 19.09
CA SER A 9 6.28 -51.10 19.46
C SER A 9 5.52 -50.33 18.36
N THR A 10 4.41 -49.74 18.75
CA THR A 10 3.58 -48.84 17.93
C THR A 10 4.37 -47.58 17.55
N PRO A 11 4.35 -47.13 16.29
CA PRO A 11 5.01 -45.88 15.92
C PRO A 11 4.23 -44.68 16.49
N ALA A 12 4.96 -43.78 17.15
CA ALA A 12 4.45 -42.56 17.69
C ALA A 12 3.96 -41.62 16.58
N HIS A 13 2.71 -41.15 16.67
CA HIS A 13 2.16 -40.08 15.86
C HIS A 13 2.94 -38.79 16.11
N PRO A 14 3.31 -38.02 15.05
CA PRO A 14 3.85 -36.69 15.23
C PRO A 14 2.78 -35.77 15.81
N PRO A 15 3.17 -34.78 16.65
CA PRO A 15 2.21 -33.87 17.25
C PRO A 15 1.53 -32.98 16.17
N ALA A 16 0.22 -32.87 16.29
CA ALA A 16 -0.60 -31.98 15.47
C ALA A 16 -0.05 -30.54 15.57
N VAL A 17 0.41 -30.02 14.46
CA VAL A 17 0.78 -28.60 14.34
C VAL A 17 -0.50 -27.79 14.47
N SER A 18 -0.71 -27.22 15.66
CA SER A 18 -1.77 -26.25 15.91
C SER A 18 -1.55 -25.04 15.01
N ALA A 19 -2.33 -24.92 13.97
CA ALA A 19 -2.35 -23.76 13.11
C ALA A 19 -2.81 -22.55 13.93
N ARG A 20 -1.85 -21.72 14.31
CA ARG A 20 -2.11 -20.43 14.94
C ARG A 20 -2.95 -19.60 13.98
N PRO A 21 -4.15 -19.13 14.35
CA PRO A 21 -4.92 -18.25 13.48
C PRO A 21 -4.12 -16.98 13.21
N LEU A 22 -3.97 -16.65 11.93
CA LEU A 22 -3.38 -15.38 11.50
C LEU A 22 -4.18 -14.24 12.11
N PRO A 23 -3.54 -13.18 12.62
CA PRO A 23 -4.24 -12.08 13.25
C PRO A 23 -5.18 -11.44 12.23
N ILE A 24 -6.47 -11.44 12.56
CA ILE A 24 -7.50 -10.66 11.86
C ILE A 24 -7.06 -9.20 11.93
N ASN A 25 -6.82 -8.62 10.78
CA ASN A 25 -6.30 -7.28 10.57
C ASN A 25 -7.19 -6.27 11.32
N LYS A 26 -6.63 -5.64 12.35
CA LYS A 26 -7.21 -4.49 13.04
C LYS A 26 -7.45 -3.39 12.00
N PRO A 27 -8.57 -2.64 12.02
CA PRO A 27 -8.79 -1.57 11.07
C PRO A 27 -7.62 -0.59 11.15
N ALA A 28 -6.94 -0.42 10.03
CA ALA A 28 -5.70 0.32 9.92
C ALA A 28 -5.95 1.80 10.22
N ALA A 29 -5.12 2.38 11.08
CA ALA A 29 -4.81 3.80 11.05
C ALA A 29 -4.50 4.20 9.60
N ALA A 30 -5.04 5.34 9.16
CA ALA A 30 -4.97 5.94 7.82
C ALA A 30 -4.20 5.09 6.78
N ALA A 31 -4.95 4.35 5.94
CA ALA A 31 -4.37 3.41 5.00
C ALA A 31 -3.33 4.12 4.12
N ASP A 32 -2.11 3.61 4.10
CA ASP A 32 -1.03 4.10 3.26
C ASP A 32 -1.49 4.11 1.79
N PRO A 33 -1.39 5.24 1.06
CA PRO A 33 -1.77 5.35 -0.34
C PRO A 33 -1.14 4.27 -1.23
N ILE A 34 0.09 3.85 -0.96
CA ILE A 34 0.77 2.77 -1.68
C ILE A 34 0.05 1.43 -1.47
N SER A 35 -0.44 1.18 -0.25
CA SER A 35 -1.24 -0.02 0.06
C SER A 35 -2.56 -0.03 -0.72
N LEU A 36 -3.20 1.12 -0.91
CA LEU A 36 -4.47 1.25 -1.66
C LEU A 36 -4.28 1.01 -3.16
N VAL A 37 -3.22 1.54 -3.76
CA VAL A 37 -2.87 1.27 -5.17
C VAL A 37 -2.64 -0.23 -5.39
N ASN A 38 -1.88 -0.87 -4.50
CA ASN A 38 -1.62 -2.30 -4.58
C ASN A 38 -2.90 -3.13 -4.39
N MET A 39 -3.76 -2.74 -3.46
CA MET A 39 -5.05 -3.40 -3.22
C MET A 39 -5.96 -3.27 -4.43
N SER A 40 -6.05 -2.08 -5.03
CA SER A 40 -6.83 -1.82 -6.24
C SER A 40 -6.26 -2.58 -7.45
N ALA A 41 -4.94 -2.59 -7.64
CA ALA A 41 -4.28 -3.37 -8.70
C ALA A 41 -4.54 -4.87 -8.55
N ARG A 42 -4.57 -5.40 -7.32
CA ARG A 42 -4.88 -6.80 -7.03
C ARG A 42 -6.30 -7.19 -7.45
N GLN A 43 -7.26 -6.27 -7.42
CA GLN A 43 -8.63 -6.53 -7.87
C GLN A 43 -8.68 -7.01 -9.32
N ARG A 44 -7.85 -6.45 -10.21
CA ARG A 44 -7.77 -6.89 -11.61
C ARG A 44 -7.27 -8.33 -11.72
N MET A 45 -6.24 -8.69 -10.96
CA MET A 45 -5.73 -10.06 -10.92
C MET A 45 -6.77 -11.02 -10.35
N LEU A 46 -7.46 -10.63 -9.29
CA LEU A 46 -8.50 -11.45 -8.67
C LEU A 46 -9.68 -11.67 -9.60
N SER A 47 -10.14 -10.65 -10.35
CA SER A 47 -11.24 -10.81 -11.30
C SER A 47 -10.91 -11.85 -12.37
N GLN A 48 -9.70 -11.82 -12.94
CA GLN A 48 -9.27 -12.79 -13.94
C GLN A 48 -9.12 -14.20 -13.35
N ARG A 49 -8.54 -14.28 -12.16
CA ARG A 49 -8.38 -15.55 -11.44
C ARG A 49 -9.73 -16.18 -11.12
N MET A 50 -10.69 -15.40 -10.62
CA MET A 50 -12.03 -15.88 -10.32
C MET A 50 -12.74 -16.40 -11.57
N LEU A 51 -12.66 -15.66 -12.68
CA LEU A 51 -13.26 -16.08 -13.94
C LEU A 51 -12.67 -17.40 -14.43
N LEU A 52 -11.34 -17.55 -14.42
CA LEU A 52 -10.67 -18.79 -14.79
C LEU A 52 -11.10 -19.95 -13.88
N GLN A 53 -11.09 -19.76 -12.57
CA GLN A 53 -11.49 -20.77 -11.58
C GLN A 53 -12.96 -21.18 -11.79
N THR A 54 -13.85 -20.23 -12.09
CA THR A 54 -15.26 -20.49 -12.37
C THR A 54 -15.45 -21.33 -13.65
N LEU A 55 -14.70 -21.00 -14.72
CA LEU A 55 -14.71 -21.80 -15.96
C LEU A 55 -14.21 -23.23 -15.74
N LEU A 56 -13.21 -23.42 -14.90
CA LEU A 56 -12.71 -24.77 -14.53
C LEU A 56 -13.70 -25.53 -13.65
N ALA A 57 -14.35 -24.82 -12.71
CA ALA A 57 -15.41 -25.41 -11.89
C ALA A 57 -16.61 -25.85 -12.73
N ALA A 58 -17.00 -25.07 -13.74
CA ALA A 58 -18.04 -25.43 -14.71
C ALA A 58 -17.68 -26.66 -15.55
N ARG A 59 -16.38 -27.02 -15.64
CA ARG A 59 -15.92 -28.26 -16.26
C ARG A 59 -15.91 -29.46 -15.31
N GLY A 60 -16.44 -29.28 -14.10
CA GLY A 60 -16.58 -30.34 -13.10
C GLY A 60 -15.41 -30.47 -12.13
N ASP A 61 -14.53 -29.46 -12.00
CA ASP A 61 -13.48 -29.45 -10.98
C ASP A 61 -13.97 -28.81 -9.66
N PRO A 62 -14.32 -29.59 -8.63
CA PRO A 62 -14.84 -29.05 -7.38
C PRO A 62 -13.80 -28.28 -6.57
N THR A 63 -12.51 -28.52 -6.80
CA THR A 63 -11.45 -27.80 -6.11
C THR A 63 -11.39 -26.35 -6.60
N GLN A 64 -11.69 -26.13 -7.88
CA GLN A 64 -11.74 -24.79 -8.47
C GLN A 64 -12.98 -24.02 -8.05
N LEU A 65 -14.10 -24.69 -7.79
CA LEU A 65 -15.29 -24.03 -7.21
C LEU A 65 -14.94 -23.44 -5.84
N GLN A 66 -14.30 -24.23 -4.97
CA GLN A 66 -13.90 -23.74 -3.64
C GLN A 66 -12.87 -22.60 -3.72
N ALA A 67 -11.92 -22.71 -4.65
CA ALA A 67 -10.92 -21.68 -4.89
C ALA A 67 -11.54 -20.37 -5.41
N ALA A 68 -12.55 -20.46 -6.28
CA ALA A 68 -13.29 -19.32 -6.79
C ALA A 68 -14.09 -18.59 -5.69
N LEU A 69 -14.74 -19.35 -4.80
CA LEU A 69 -15.47 -18.79 -3.66
C LEU A 69 -14.54 -18.01 -2.71
N VAL A 70 -13.36 -18.57 -2.40
CA VAL A 70 -12.35 -17.87 -1.58
C VAL A 70 -11.84 -16.61 -2.27
N SER A 71 -11.60 -16.68 -3.59
CA SER A 71 -11.17 -15.52 -4.37
C SER A 71 -12.24 -14.43 -4.43
N LEU A 72 -13.51 -14.80 -4.56
CA LEU A 72 -14.65 -13.88 -4.55
C LEU A 72 -14.79 -13.18 -3.19
N GLN A 73 -14.69 -13.93 -2.09
CA GLN A 73 -14.71 -13.35 -0.75
C GLN A 73 -13.60 -12.30 -0.59
N LEU A 74 -12.37 -12.64 -0.95
CA LEU A 74 -11.22 -11.73 -0.88
C LEU A 74 -11.42 -10.49 -1.77
N PHE A 75 -12.02 -10.65 -2.95
CA PHE A 75 -12.36 -9.55 -3.83
C PHE A 75 -13.38 -8.61 -3.17
N CYS A 76 -14.47 -9.14 -2.63
CA CYS A 76 -15.53 -8.36 -1.98
C CYS A 76 -15.00 -7.60 -0.75
N GLU A 77 -14.22 -8.25 0.11
CA GLU A 77 -13.61 -7.63 1.29
C GLU A 77 -12.67 -6.49 0.90
N SER A 78 -11.82 -6.72 -0.11
CA SER A 78 -10.90 -5.69 -0.61
C SER A 78 -11.67 -4.53 -1.27
N GLN A 79 -12.74 -4.80 -2.01
CA GLN A 79 -13.58 -3.79 -2.63
C GLN A 79 -14.28 -2.91 -1.59
N ALA A 80 -14.85 -3.52 -0.55
CA ALA A 80 -15.46 -2.80 0.55
C ALA A 80 -14.44 -1.89 1.26
N CYS A 81 -13.23 -2.38 1.48
CA CYS A 81 -12.13 -1.59 2.06
C CYS A 81 -11.76 -0.39 1.17
N LEU A 82 -11.63 -0.60 -0.14
CA LEU A 82 -11.29 0.47 -1.10
C LEU A 82 -12.35 1.58 -1.11
N VAL A 83 -13.63 1.23 -1.10
CA VAL A 83 -14.73 2.20 -1.07
C VAL A 83 -14.77 2.95 0.26
N ALA A 84 -14.65 2.23 1.38
CA ALA A 84 -14.64 2.83 2.72
C ALA A 84 -13.43 3.75 2.98
N THR A 85 -12.36 3.59 2.22
CA THR A 85 -11.15 4.43 2.36
C THR A 85 -11.43 5.91 2.06
N ALA A 86 -12.43 6.22 1.26
CA ALA A 86 -12.82 7.60 0.99
C ALA A 86 -13.06 8.41 2.28
N ASP A 87 -13.59 7.77 3.33
CA ASP A 87 -13.90 8.44 4.60
C ASP A 87 -12.65 8.73 5.46
N ALA A 88 -11.52 8.10 5.15
CA ALA A 88 -10.25 8.27 5.87
C ALA A 88 -9.25 9.18 5.13
N LEU A 89 -9.60 9.66 3.92
CA LEU A 89 -8.77 10.53 3.11
C LEU A 89 -9.07 12.01 3.39
N ASP A 90 -8.18 12.89 2.92
CA ASP A 90 -8.49 14.33 2.83
C ASP A 90 -9.67 14.56 1.87
N GLU A 91 -10.39 15.67 2.05
CA GLU A 91 -11.64 15.92 1.34
C GLU A 91 -11.50 15.90 -0.19
N ALA A 92 -10.40 16.42 -0.74
CA ALA A 92 -10.19 16.43 -2.19
C ALA A 92 -9.99 14.99 -2.74
N SER A 93 -9.19 14.18 -2.05
CA SER A 93 -8.98 12.77 -2.37
C SER A 93 -10.26 11.95 -2.19
N ALA A 94 -11.00 12.19 -1.11
CA ALA A 94 -12.28 11.55 -0.82
C ALA A 94 -13.30 11.84 -1.92
N GLN A 95 -13.43 13.11 -2.33
CA GLN A 95 -14.32 13.52 -3.40
C GLN A 95 -13.94 12.86 -4.73
N HIS A 96 -12.64 12.74 -5.03
CA HIS A 96 -12.15 12.08 -6.23
C HIS A 96 -12.54 10.59 -6.25
N ILE A 97 -12.38 9.86 -5.13
CA ILE A 97 -12.80 8.46 -5.02
C ILE A 97 -14.32 8.32 -5.13
N ARG A 98 -15.08 9.15 -4.42
CA ARG A 98 -16.56 9.13 -4.52
C ARG A 98 -17.02 9.39 -5.95
N ALA A 99 -16.43 10.36 -6.65
CA ALA A 99 -16.75 10.62 -8.05
C ALA A 99 -16.42 9.42 -8.96
N THR A 100 -15.30 8.74 -8.73
CA THR A 100 -14.90 7.55 -9.48
C THR A 100 -15.88 6.40 -9.29
N TYR A 101 -16.33 6.13 -8.07
CA TYR A 101 -17.20 5.00 -7.78
C TYR A 101 -18.69 5.30 -7.97
N SER A 102 -19.16 6.47 -7.56
CA SER A 102 -20.58 6.81 -7.46
C SER A 102 -21.02 7.92 -8.41
N GLY A 103 -20.13 8.49 -9.23
CA GLY A 103 -20.46 9.52 -10.23
C GLY A 103 -21.35 8.99 -11.35
N ILE A 104 -21.82 9.88 -12.23
CA ILE A 104 -22.70 9.55 -13.38
C ILE A 104 -22.07 8.45 -14.27
N ALA A 105 -20.75 8.47 -14.46
CA ALA A 105 -19.97 7.45 -15.15
C ALA A 105 -19.21 6.56 -14.16
N GLY A 106 -19.69 6.43 -12.93
CA GLY A 106 -19.02 5.73 -11.85
C GLY A 106 -18.87 4.23 -12.12
N VAL A 107 -17.75 3.69 -11.66
CA VAL A 107 -17.43 2.27 -11.88
C VAL A 107 -18.08 1.33 -10.86
N GLY A 108 -18.57 1.88 -9.74
CA GLY A 108 -19.17 1.11 -8.64
C GLY A 108 -20.27 0.15 -9.09
N PRO A 109 -21.32 0.62 -9.79
CA PRO A 109 -22.42 -0.24 -10.23
C PRO A 109 -21.95 -1.42 -11.10
N ARG A 110 -20.93 -1.23 -11.93
CA ARG A 110 -20.37 -2.30 -12.77
C ARG A 110 -19.63 -3.34 -11.94
N ILE A 111 -18.85 -2.91 -10.97
CA ILE A 111 -18.12 -3.81 -10.07
C ILE A 111 -19.10 -4.60 -9.18
N GLU A 112 -20.14 -3.96 -8.68
CA GLU A 112 -21.21 -4.59 -7.89
C GLU A 112 -21.99 -5.63 -8.71
N GLU A 113 -22.32 -5.30 -9.97
CA GLU A 113 -22.93 -6.24 -10.91
C GLU A 113 -22.06 -7.48 -11.13
N PHE A 114 -20.77 -7.28 -11.35
CA PHE A 114 -19.82 -8.38 -11.50
C PHE A 114 -19.79 -9.27 -10.25
N MET A 115 -19.70 -8.70 -9.04
CA MET A 115 -19.71 -9.47 -7.79
C MET A 115 -21.00 -10.28 -7.64
N ARG A 116 -22.14 -9.68 -7.96
CA ARG A 116 -23.46 -10.33 -7.88
C ARG A 116 -23.58 -11.48 -8.89
N CYS A 117 -23.14 -11.26 -10.13
CA CYS A 117 -23.11 -12.27 -11.18
C CYS A 117 -22.21 -13.45 -10.82
N MET A 118 -20.96 -13.16 -10.34
CA MET A 118 -20.03 -14.18 -9.87
C MET A 118 -20.63 -15.03 -8.75
N HIS A 119 -21.30 -14.39 -7.78
CA HIS A 119 -21.94 -15.09 -6.67
C HIS A 119 -23.07 -16.02 -7.16
N SER A 120 -23.90 -15.53 -8.09
CA SER A 120 -24.97 -16.33 -8.68
C SER A 120 -24.45 -17.54 -9.44
N VAL A 121 -23.46 -17.34 -10.32
CA VAL A 121 -22.86 -18.40 -11.13
C VAL A 121 -22.23 -19.48 -10.25
N LEU A 122 -21.41 -19.09 -9.26
CA LEU A 122 -20.76 -20.05 -8.37
C LEU A 122 -21.75 -20.84 -7.50
N ARG A 123 -22.84 -20.22 -7.07
CA ARG A 123 -23.92 -20.90 -6.34
C ARG A 123 -24.59 -21.97 -7.23
N VAL A 124 -24.95 -21.62 -8.46
CA VAL A 124 -25.63 -22.53 -9.38
C VAL A 124 -24.73 -23.71 -9.81
N ILE A 125 -23.43 -23.45 -10.02
CA ILE A 125 -22.44 -24.52 -10.25
C ILE A 125 -22.36 -25.46 -9.02
N GLY A 126 -22.39 -24.88 -7.80
CA GLY A 126 -22.40 -25.64 -6.56
C GLY A 126 -23.66 -26.50 -6.36
N GLU A 127 -24.78 -26.12 -6.96
CA GLU A 127 -26.04 -26.87 -6.99
C GLU A 127 -26.08 -27.95 -8.09
N GLY A 128 -25.03 -28.04 -8.91
CA GLY A 128 -24.85 -29.09 -9.92
C GLY A 128 -25.16 -28.69 -11.36
N ASP A 129 -25.56 -27.45 -11.64
CA ASP A 129 -25.65 -26.92 -13.00
C ASP A 129 -24.28 -26.39 -13.44
N LEU A 130 -23.61 -27.16 -14.27
CA LEU A 130 -22.26 -26.87 -14.75
C LEU A 130 -22.21 -25.84 -15.89
N TYR A 131 -23.36 -25.48 -16.46
CA TYR A 131 -23.44 -24.54 -17.59
C TYR A 131 -24.53 -23.47 -17.37
N PRO A 132 -24.44 -22.66 -16.30
CA PRO A 132 -25.41 -21.62 -16.08
C PRO A 132 -25.35 -20.58 -17.20
N ARG A 133 -26.51 -20.09 -17.65
CA ARG A 133 -26.62 -19.10 -18.75
C ARG A 133 -25.84 -17.81 -18.43
N GLU A 134 -25.75 -17.46 -17.16
CA GLU A 134 -25.04 -16.29 -16.65
C GLU A 134 -23.52 -16.41 -16.83
N LEU A 135 -22.98 -17.61 -17.04
CA LEU A 135 -21.54 -17.83 -17.25
C LEU A 135 -21.05 -17.19 -18.55
N ASP A 136 -21.82 -17.34 -19.64
CA ASP A 136 -21.49 -16.71 -20.92
C ASP A 136 -21.54 -15.18 -20.83
N ALA A 137 -22.54 -14.64 -20.13
CA ALA A 137 -22.65 -13.21 -19.88
C ALA A 137 -21.48 -12.69 -19.04
N LEU A 138 -21.05 -13.44 -18.02
CA LEU A 138 -19.91 -13.12 -17.18
C LEU A 138 -18.60 -13.06 -17.99
N VAL A 139 -18.41 -14.01 -18.92
CA VAL A 139 -17.25 -14.04 -19.82
C VAL A 139 -17.29 -12.86 -20.80
N ALA A 140 -18.45 -12.58 -21.38
CA ALA A 140 -18.62 -11.49 -22.34
C ALA A 140 -18.39 -10.10 -21.70
N ASP A 141 -18.74 -9.92 -20.43
CA ASP A 141 -18.59 -8.66 -19.70
C ASP A 141 -17.19 -8.46 -19.10
N ASN A 142 -16.29 -9.44 -19.21
CA ASN A 142 -14.98 -9.42 -18.59
C ASN A 142 -14.16 -8.17 -18.91
N ASP A 143 -14.11 -7.75 -20.17
CA ASP A 143 -13.33 -6.58 -20.60
C ASP A 143 -13.91 -5.27 -20.04
N THR A 144 -15.23 -5.19 -19.91
CA THR A 144 -15.90 -4.04 -19.30
C THR A 144 -15.59 -3.94 -17.80
N VAL A 145 -15.58 -5.07 -17.11
CA VAL A 145 -15.19 -5.15 -15.69
C VAL A 145 -13.72 -4.76 -15.51
N LEU A 146 -12.83 -5.27 -16.35
CA LEU A 146 -11.43 -4.88 -16.33
C LEU A 146 -11.22 -3.39 -16.57
N ALA A 147 -11.95 -2.79 -17.51
CA ALA A 147 -11.92 -1.35 -17.74
C ALA A 147 -12.35 -0.56 -16.49
N ALA A 148 -13.42 -0.99 -15.82
CA ALA A 148 -13.88 -0.39 -14.58
C ALA A 148 -12.83 -0.50 -13.44
N LEU A 149 -12.23 -1.67 -13.27
CA LEU A 149 -11.16 -1.88 -12.29
C LEU A 149 -9.88 -1.09 -12.61
N ASN A 150 -9.55 -0.92 -13.90
CA ASN A 150 -8.46 -0.06 -14.33
C ASN A 150 -8.72 1.41 -13.98
N THR A 151 -9.92 1.90 -14.22
CA THR A 151 -10.33 3.26 -13.86
C THR A 151 -10.22 3.49 -12.35
N ALA A 152 -10.70 2.55 -11.54
CA ALA A 152 -10.55 2.60 -10.09
C ALA A 152 -9.06 2.62 -9.67
N THR A 153 -8.23 1.76 -10.27
CA THR A 153 -6.79 1.71 -9.97
C THR A 153 -6.09 3.03 -10.32
N THR A 154 -6.40 3.60 -11.48
CA THR A 154 -5.84 4.89 -11.92
C THR A 154 -6.24 6.03 -10.97
N SER A 155 -7.45 5.99 -10.42
CA SER A 155 -7.90 6.97 -9.44
C SER A 155 -7.06 6.92 -8.16
N PHE A 156 -6.79 5.74 -7.61
CA PHE A 156 -5.92 5.58 -6.44
C PHE A 156 -4.46 5.94 -6.74
N ASP A 157 -3.96 5.60 -7.92
CA ASP A 157 -2.60 5.98 -8.36
C ASP A 157 -2.45 7.50 -8.46
N THR A 158 -3.45 8.19 -9.02
CA THR A 158 -3.48 9.66 -9.11
C THR A 158 -3.40 10.31 -7.71
N ILE A 159 -4.19 9.79 -6.75
CA ILE A 159 -4.16 10.29 -5.36
C ILE A 159 -2.80 10.02 -4.72
N SER A 160 -2.26 8.80 -4.90
CA SER A 160 -0.95 8.43 -4.34
C SER A 160 0.17 9.32 -4.87
N LYS A 161 0.20 9.57 -6.18
CA LYS A 161 1.16 10.47 -6.82
C LYS A 161 0.99 11.91 -6.35
N GLY A 162 -0.25 12.39 -6.25
CA GLY A 162 -0.54 13.73 -5.74
C GLY A 162 -0.01 13.94 -4.32
N LYS A 163 -0.23 12.95 -3.43
CA LYS A 163 0.27 12.97 -2.05
C LYS A 163 1.80 12.92 -1.99
N ALA A 164 2.43 12.10 -2.83
CA ALA A 164 3.89 12.03 -2.91
C ALA A 164 4.51 13.37 -3.33
N VAL A 165 3.91 14.04 -4.33
CA VAL A 165 4.34 15.38 -4.78
C VAL A 165 4.16 16.41 -3.68
N GLN A 166 3.03 16.39 -2.97
CA GLN A 166 2.75 17.30 -1.86
C GLN A 166 3.77 17.12 -0.73
N LEU A 167 4.01 15.88 -0.30
CA LEU A 167 4.99 15.55 0.74
C LEU A 167 6.40 16.00 0.35
N MET A 168 6.79 15.80 -0.91
CA MET A 168 8.09 16.24 -1.42
C MET A 168 8.24 17.76 -1.40
N LYS A 169 7.17 18.50 -1.72
CA LYS A 169 7.15 19.97 -1.63
C LYS A 169 7.33 20.45 -0.19
N GLU A 170 6.64 19.83 0.76
CA GLU A 170 6.75 20.15 2.18
C GLU A 170 8.16 19.84 2.71
N LEU A 171 8.71 18.68 2.35
CA LEU A 171 10.07 18.31 2.71
C LEU A 171 11.09 19.32 2.18
N THR A 172 10.97 19.74 0.92
CA THR A 172 11.86 20.73 0.30
C THR A 172 11.78 22.08 1.03
N ALA A 173 10.60 22.51 1.45
CA ALA A 173 10.42 23.73 2.23
C ALA A 173 11.15 23.64 3.59
N ILE A 174 10.95 22.54 4.33
CA ILE A 174 11.61 22.33 5.63
C ILE A 174 13.14 22.31 5.46
N VAL A 175 13.67 21.65 4.45
CA VAL A 175 15.11 21.60 4.20
C VAL A 175 15.66 22.98 3.82
N SER A 176 14.90 23.79 3.09
CA SER A 176 15.26 25.18 2.80
C SER A 176 15.34 26.04 4.08
N ASP A 177 14.40 25.86 5.00
CA ASP A 177 14.43 26.54 6.30
C ASP A 177 15.67 26.13 7.13
N ILE A 178 16.02 24.84 7.13
CA ILE A 178 17.24 24.33 7.75
C ILE A 178 18.50 25.01 7.17
N GLN A 179 18.54 25.23 5.84
CA GLN A 179 19.66 25.96 5.21
C GLN A 179 19.75 27.42 5.65
N ILE A 180 18.61 28.08 5.85
CA ILE A 180 18.58 29.45 6.36
C ILE A 180 19.19 29.49 7.76
N VAL A 181 18.73 28.62 8.66
CA VAL A 181 19.23 28.53 10.04
C VAL A 181 20.74 28.22 10.07
N ALA A 182 21.20 27.30 9.22
CA ALA A 182 22.62 26.95 9.15
C ALA A 182 23.49 28.17 8.71
N ARG A 183 23.01 28.97 7.75
CA ARG A 183 23.69 30.21 7.31
C ARG A 183 23.70 31.27 8.40
N GLU A 184 22.61 31.46 9.12
CA GLU A 184 22.54 32.38 10.26
C GLU A 184 23.53 31.96 11.38
N ALA A 185 23.53 30.68 11.74
CA ALA A 185 24.48 30.13 12.72
C ALA A 185 25.93 30.33 12.29
N LYS A 186 26.26 30.23 11.01
CA LYS A 186 27.59 30.51 10.47
C LYS A 186 27.97 31.97 10.62
N ILE A 187 27.04 32.91 10.39
CA ILE A 187 27.28 34.35 10.59
C ILE A 187 27.52 34.66 12.07
N VAL A 188 26.71 34.06 12.97
CA VAL A 188 26.89 34.23 14.42
C VAL A 188 28.25 33.67 14.87
N SER A 189 28.66 32.49 14.35
CA SER A 189 29.97 31.90 14.64
C SER A 189 31.12 32.77 14.18
N PHE A 190 30.99 33.35 12.97
CA PHE A 190 32.01 34.30 12.48
C PHE A 190 32.11 35.54 13.36
N ASN A 191 31.01 36.15 13.76
CA ASN A 191 31.01 37.28 14.69
C ASN A 191 31.64 36.92 16.04
N ALA A 192 31.33 35.72 16.56
CA ALA A 192 31.92 35.21 17.80
C ALA A 192 33.44 35.04 17.67
N GLN A 193 33.96 34.56 16.55
CA GLN A 193 35.39 34.46 16.28
C GLN A 193 36.07 35.83 16.26
N VAL A 194 35.43 36.83 15.64
CA VAL A 194 35.94 38.21 15.62
C VAL A 194 36.01 38.80 17.04
N ILE A 195 34.98 38.60 17.86
CA ILE A 195 34.96 39.05 19.27
C ILE A 195 36.05 38.34 20.08
N ALA A 196 36.17 37.03 19.92
CA ALA A 196 37.24 36.24 20.58
C ALA A 196 38.65 36.72 20.23
N ALA A 197 38.89 37.03 18.95
CA ALA A 197 40.17 37.56 18.50
C ALA A 197 40.49 38.94 19.13
N ARG A 198 39.50 39.79 19.30
CA ARG A 198 39.63 41.10 19.98
C ARG A 198 39.95 40.96 21.49
N ALA A 199 39.44 39.91 22.15
CA ALA A 199 39.67 39.62 23.55
C ALA A 199 41.08 39.01 23.82
N GLY A 200 41.88 38.75 22.81
CA GLY A 200 43.25 38.25 22.91
C GLY A 200 43.33 36.89 23.63
N GLN A 201 44.18 36.80 24.65
CA GLN A 201 44.37 35.55 25.39
C GLN A 201 43.10 35.06 26.10
N HIS A 202 42.26 35.95 26.57
CA HIS A 202 40.99 35.63 27.25
C HIS A 202 39.90 35.10 26.32
N GLY A 203 40.03 35.30 24.99
CA GLY A 203 39.07 34.83 24.01
C GLY A 203 39.39 33.46 23.39
N ARG A 204 40.53 32.83 23.72
CA ARG A 204 41.04 31.62 23.05
C ARG A 204 40.04 30.44 23.10
N GLU A 205 39.48 30.16 24.27
CA GLU A 205 38.52 29.05 24.43
C GLU A 205 37.24 29.34 23.68
N PHE A 206 36.79 30.58 23.69
CA PHE A 206 35.58 31.00 22.95
C PHE A 206 35.79 30.94 21.42
N ALA A 207 37.01 31.24 20.93
CA ALA A 207 37.35 31.09 19.52
C ALA A 207 37.27 29.63 19.04
N VAL A 208 37.67 28.66 19.89
CA VAL A 208 37.55 27.23 19.57
C VAL A 208 36.08 26.83 19.44
N VAL A 209 35.22 27.24 20.38
CA VAL A 209 33.77 26.95 20.33
C VAL A 209 33.14 27.55 19.09
N ALA A 210 33.46 28.80 18.79
CA ALA A 210 32.94 29.47 17.56
C ALA A 210 33.44 28.78 16.28
N SER A 211 34.66 28.29 16.25
CA SER A 211 35.18 27.52 15.12
C SER A 211 34.44 26.19 14.90
N VAL A 212 34.16 25.45 15.98
CA VAL A 212 33.41 24.21 15.95
C VAL A 212 31.97 24.48 15.43
N LEU A 213 31.31 25.53 15.94
CA LEU A 213 29.97 25.90 15.51
C LEU A 213 29.91 26.27 14.02
N SER A 214 30.94 26.98 13.51
CA SER A 214 31.06 27.29 12.08
C SER A 214 31.23 26.02 11.24
N GLY A 215 31.99 25.03 11.73
CA GLY A 215 32.15 23.71 11.10
C GLY A 215 30.81 22.97 11.00
N ILE A 216 30.08 22.86 12.12
CA ILE A 216 28.76 22.22 12.19
C ILE A 216 27.78 22.90 11.23
N SER A 217 27.75 24.25 11.22
CA SER A 217 26.82 25.00 10.30
C SER A 217 27.16 24.72 8.83
N THR A 218 28.41 24.55 8.47
CA THR A 218 28.84 24.22 7.10
C THR A 218 28.42 22.78 6.74
N GLU A 219 28.53 21.83 7.66
CA GLU A 219 28.12 20.45 7.46
C GLU A 219 26.59 20.35 7.28
N VAL A 220 25.82 21.04 8.12
CA VAL A 220 24.35 21.10 8.02
C VAL A 220 23.91 21.69 6.68
N ASP A 221 24.53 22.79 6.21
CA ASP A 221 24.23 23.36 4.87
C ASP A 221 24.53 22.36 3.76
N GLY A 222 25.62 21.59 3.85
CA GLY A 222 25.98 20.55 2.89
C GLY A 222 24.96 19.39 2.88
N LEU A 223 24.56 18.90 4.04
CA LEU A 223 23.55 17.85 4.16
C LEU A 223 22.18 18.29 3.60
N ALA A 224 21.78 19.53 3.88
CA ALA A 224 20.54 20.10 3.37
C ALA A 224 20.54 20.19 1.84
N ARG A 225 21.66 20.61 1.21
CA ARG A 225 21.78 20.60 -0.26
C ARG A 225 21.64 19.21 -0.84
N ASN A 226 22.34 18.23 -0.25
CA ASN A 226 22.24 16.84 -0.69
C ASN A 226 20.80 16.30 -0.60
N ALA A 227 20.06 16.68 0.46
CA ALA A 227 18.65 16.30 0.60
C ALA A 227 17.75 16.90 -0.47
N ILE A 228 17.94 18.18 -0.85
CA ILE A 228 17.22 18.82 -1.95
C ILE A 228 17.51 18.14 -3.28
N ASP A 229 18.81 17.88 -3.57
CA ASP A 229 19.21 17.22 -4.81
C ASP A 229 18.62 15.81 -4.92
N LEU A 230 18.58 15.07 -3.82
CA LEU A 230 17.93 13.75 -3.78
C LEU A 230 16.43 13.85 -4.01
N ALA A 231 15.77 14.81 -3.38
CA ALA A 231 14.35 15.08 -3.57
C ALA A 231 14.01 15.41 -5.03
N ALA A 232 14.82 16.24 -5.68
CA ALA A 232 14.65 16.61 -7.10
C ALA A 232 14.79 15.41 -8.03
N ARG A 233 15.74 14.51 -7.80
CA ARG A 233 15.92 13.28 -8.59
C ARG A 233 14.73 12.32 -8.44
N THR A 234 14.20 12.18 -7.25
CA THR A 234 13.04 11.30 -6.97
C THR A 234 11.81 11.79 -7.72
N THR A 235 11.61 13.11 -7.81
CA THR A 235 10.46 13.71 -8.51
C THR A 235 10.56 13.55 -10.04
N GLN A 236 11.76 13.43 -10.62
CA GLN A 236 11.95 13.21 -12.06
C GLN A 236 11.76 11.76 -12.49
N SER A 237 11.82 10.81 -11.55
CA SER A 237 11.73 9.36 -11.81
C SER A 237 10.33 8.78 -11.58
N ALA A 238 9.37 9.57 -11.10
CA ALA A 238 8.00 9.18 -10.80
C ALA A 238 7.00 9.70 -11.84
#